data_1da7211f1939c4a57ecf6e449963c927
#
_entry.id   1da7211f1939c4a57ecf6e449963c927
#
_cell.length_a   1.000
_cell.length_b   1.000
_cell.length_c   1.000
_cell.angle_alpha   90.00
_cell.angle_beta   90.00
_cell.angle_gamma   90.00
#
_symmetry.space_group_name_H-M   'P 1'
#
loop_
_entity.id
_entity.type
_entity.pdbx_description
1 polymer ?
#
loop_
_entity_poly.entity_id
_entity_poly.type
_entity_poly.pdbx_seq_one_letter_code
_entity_poly.pdbx_strand_id
1 'polypeptide(L)'
;MNDAEGRSSRWEDTHHRIGATAVQLFHEHGFDAVSIGQIAAASGVSVPTFYAHYAGKEHVVLQLPTPDQTAALLAAQPPELPLGQRIRGMCVQAVSTVAGSEYEAVLAARWQVVAATPALRHRAAEFERATAGLVLAKLAEATGRPVGPTDVVVAGACLSAYTVGLLLWADSRGERKLLECVEEALDALGST
;
A
#
# COMPACT_ATOMS: atom_id res chain seq x y z
N MET A 1 9.31 19.68 -24.93
CA MET A 1 9.54 18.64 -23.89
C MET A 1 9.13 19.11 -22.49
N ASN A 2 9.00 20.41 -22.21
CA ASN A 2 8.72 20.98 -20.87
C ASN A 2 7.27 20.92 -20.35
N ASP A 3 6.23 20.82 -21.20
CA ASP A 3 4.82 20.94 -20.74
C ASP A 3 4.24 19.63 -20.14
N ALA A 4 4.77 18.48 -20.49
CA ALA A 4 4.35 17.20 -19.93
C ALA A 4 4.96 16.97 -18.53
N GLU A 5 6.23 17.31 -18.35
CA GLU A 5 6.93 17.24 -17.06
C GLU A 5 6.33 18.18 -16.03
N GLY A 6 6.00 19.42 -16.42
CA GLY A 6 5.37 20.40 -15.54
C GLY A 6 3.91 20.06 -15.16
N ARG A 7 3.21 19.26 -15.98
CA ARG A 7 1.87 18.76 -15.66
C ARG A 7 1.93 17.55 -14.72
N SER A 8 2.90 16.66 -14.89
CA SER A 8 3.14 15.52 -14.00
C SER A 8 3.49 16.01 -12.60
N SER A 9 4.44 16.94 -12.46
CA SER A 9 4.85 17.52 -11.18
C SER A 9 3.67 18.19 -10.43
N ARG A 10 2.87 19.01 -11.12
CA ARG A 10 1.69 19.64 -10.51
C ARG A 10 0.61 18.64 -10.10
N TRP A 11 0.44 17.55 -10.83
CA TRP A 11 -0.50 16.50 -10.48
C TRP A 11 -0.01 15.77 -9.22
N GLU A 12 1.27 15.43 -9.14
CA GLU A 12 1.90 14.79 -7.98
C GLU A 12 1.83 15.66 -6.73
N ASP A 13 2.16 16.94 -6.84
CA ASP A 13 2.06 17.91 -5.73
C ASP A 13 0.63 17.99 -5.18
N THR A 14 -0.36 18.03 -6.08
CA THR A 14 -1.77 18.07 -5.70
C THR A 14 -2.20 16.76 -5.05
N HIS A 15 -1.78 15.60 -5.61
CA HIS A 15 -2.05 14.29 -5.06
C HIS A 15 -1.50 14.16 -3.63
N HIS A 16 -0.25 14.53 -3.42
CA HIS A 16 0.39 14.49 -2.09
C HIS A 16 -0.29 15.43 -1.10
N ARG A 17 -0.62 16.67 -1.51
CA ARG A 17 -1.32 17.63 -0.66
C ARG A 17 -2.68 17.12 -0.20
N ILE A 18 -3.50 16.59 -1.10
CA ILE A 18 -4.80 15.99 -0.74
C ILE A 18 -4.59 14.84 0.25
N GLY A 19 -3.62 13.97 -0.02
CA GLY A 19 -3.32 12.82 0.84
C GLY A 19 -2.90 13.24 2.25
N ALA A 20 -1.95 14.17 2.37
CA ALA A 20 -1.48 14.67 3.66
C ALA A 20 -2.59 15.35 4.46
N THR A 21 -3.38 16.22 3.81
CA THR A 21 -4.52 16.91 4.44
C THR A 21 -5.57 15.93 4.93
N ALA A 22 -5.90 14.90 4.13
CA ALA A 22 -6.88 13.90 4.51
C ALA A 22 -6.42 13.07 5.73
N VAL A 23 -5.16 12.61 5.72
CA VAL A 23 -4.58 11.85 6.85
C VAL A 23 -4.57 12.69 8.12
N GLN A 24 -4.22 13.97 8.04
CA GLN A 24 -4.29 14.88 9.19
C GLN A 24 -5.72 14.98 9.74
N LEU A 25 -6.72 15.23 8.89
CA LEU A 25 -8.12 15.29 9.30
C LEU A 25 -8.61 13.98 9.92
N PHE A 26 -8.17 12.82 9.40
CA PHE A 26 -8.52 11.52 9.96
C PHE A 26 -7.93 11.33 11.36
N HIS A 27 -6.73 11.81 11.63
CA HIS A 27 -6.13 11.79 12.97
C HIS A 27 -6.85 12.71 13.95
N GLU A 28 -7.27 13.89 13.51
CA GLU A 28 -7.91 14.89 14.36
C GLU A 28 -9.36 14.56 14.69
N HIS A 29 -10.11 14.02 13.71
CA HIS A 29 -11.56 13.88 13.80
C HIS A 29 -12.06 12.43 13.68
N GLY A 30 -11.17 11.49 13.35
CA GLY A 30 -11.52 10.11 13.02
C GLY A 30 -11.97 9.94 11.57
N PHE A 31 -11.66 8.76 11.01
CA PHE A 31 -11.91 8.46 9.59
C PHE A 31 -13.39 8.61 9.20
N ASP A 32 -14.31 8.10 10.03
CA ASP A 32 -15.74 8.05 9.70
C ASP A 32 -16.39 9.44 9.70
N ALA A 33 -15.94 10.35 10.56
CA ALA A 33 -16.49 11.69 10.70
C ALA A 33 -16.05 12.65 9.58
N VAL A 34 -14.98 12.34 8.85
CA VAL A 34 -14.44 13.21 7.79
C VAL A 34 -15.07 12.88 6.44
N SER A 35 -15.67 13.89 5.80
CA SER A 35 -16.23 13.81 4.45
C SER A 35 -15.24 14.22 3.38
N ILE A 36 -15.44 13.74 2.15
CA ILE A 36 -14.64 14.15 0.97
C ILE A 36 -14.74 15.67 0.73
N GLY A 37 -15.91 16.27 1.01
CA GLY A 37 -16.11 17.72 0.92
C GLY A 37 -15.19 18.50 1.86
N GLN A 38 -15.02 18.03 3.10
CA GLN A 38 -14.08 18.62 4.07
C GLN A 38 -12.63 18.47 3.62
N ILE A 39 -12.24 17.27 3.11
CA ILE A 39 -10.89 17.05 2.58
C ILE A 39 -10.62 17.99 1.41
N ALA A 40 -11.53 18.09 0.44
CA ALA A 40 -11.39 18.94 -0.72
C ALA A 40 -11.23 20.41 -0.33
N ALA A 41 -12.11 20.90 0.56
CA ALA A 41 -12.07 22.29 1.05
C ALA A 41 -10.74 22.60 1.77
N ALA A 42 -10.31 21.72 2.69
CA ALA A 42 -9.07 21.89 3.44
C ALA A 42 -7.82 21.79 2.55
N SER A 43 -7.88 20.98 1.48
CA SER A 43 -6.79 20.86 0.49
C SER A 43 -6.78 22.00 -0.55
N GLY A 44 -7.77 22.89 -0.56
CA GLY A 44 -7.89 23.94 -1.56
C GLY A 44 -8.21 23.44 -2.97
N VAL A 45 -8.97 22.33 -3.08
CA VAL A 45 -9.39 21.75 -4.36
C VAL A 45 -10.92 21.57 -4.41
N SER A 46 -11.45 21.32 -5.61
CA SER A 46 -12.85 20.95 -5.77
C SER A 46 -13.06 19.45 -5.48
N VAL A 47 -14.30 19.06 -5.13
CA VAL A 47 -14.66 17.64 -4.98
C VAL A 47 -14.41 16.83 -6.26
N PRO A 48 -14.72 17.31 -7.47
CA PRO A 48 -14.30 16.64 -8.71
C PRO A 48 -12.78 16.46 -8.83
N THR A 49 -12.00 17.46 -8.38
CA THR A 49 -10.53 17.34 -8.35
C THR A 49 -10.07 16.25 -7.38
N PHE A 50 -10.69 16.15 -6.20
CA PHE A 50 -10.40 15.02 -5.30
C PHE A 50 -10.61 13.67 -6.01
N TYR A 51 -11.75 13.49 -6.68
CA TYR A 51 -12.03 12.23 -7.39
C TYR A 51 -11.11 11.97 -8.60
N ALA A 52 -10.48 12.99 -9.17
CA ALA A 52 -9.45 12.80 -10.19
C ALA A 52 -8.15 12.19 -9.62
N HIS A 53 -7.92 12.32 -8.29
CA HIS A 53 -6.74 11.81 -7.61
C HIS A 53 -6.99 10.53 -6.80
N TYR A 54 -8.17 10.39 -6.18
CA TYR A 54 -8.53 9.29 -5.29
C TYR A 54 -9.96 8.82 -5.56
N ALA A 55 -10.17 7.52 -5.74
CA ALA A 55 -11.50 6.94 -5.99
C ALA A 55 -12.45 7.07 -4.78
N GLY A 56 -11.91 7.24 -3.57
CA GLY A 56 -12.63 7.42 -2.33
C GLY A 56 -11.67 7.76 -1.19
N LYS A 57 -12.19 8.11 -0.03
CA LYS A 57 -11.35 8.48 1.13
C LYS A 57 -10.52 7.30 1.67
N GLU A 58 -10.99 6.07 1.52
CA GLU A 58 -10.25 4.86 1.84
C GLU A 58 -8.98 4.69 0.98
N HIS A 59 -9.02 5.14 -0.29
CA HIS A 59 -7.88 5.08 -1.20
C HIS A 59 -6.76 6.09 -0.86
N VAL A 60 -7.01 7.00 0.07
CA VAL A 60 -5.97 7.86 0.62
C VAL A 60 -5.03 7.06 1.54
N VAL A 61 -5.57 6.15 2.33
CA VAL A 61 -4.81 5.38 3.33
C VAL A 61 -4.44 3.98 2.83
N LEU A 62 -5.33 3.33 2.06
CA LEU A 62 -5.10 2.04 1.42
C LEU A 62 -4.81 2.28 -0.07
N GLN A 63 -3.56 2.15 -0.47
CA GLN A 63 -3.11 2.37 -1.85
C GLN A 63 -2.65 1.05 -2.48
N LEU A 64 -3.09 0.80 -3.70
CA LEU A 64 -2.58 -0.28 -4.52
C LEU A 64 -1.27 0.14 -5.18
N PRO A 65 -0.28 -0.77 -5.27
CA PRO A 65 0.87 -0.52 -6.12
C PRO A 65 0.42 -0.43 -7.59
N THR A 66 1.12 0.37 -8.38
CA THR A 66 0.86 0.40 -9.82
C THR A 66 1.32 -0.89 -10.50
N PRO A 67 0.78 -1.23 -11.69
CA PRO A 67 1.27 -2.37 -12.47
C PRO A 67 2.78 -2.32 -12.73
N ASP A 68 3.35 -1.14 -12.99
CA ASP A 68 4.79 -0.96 -13.24
C ASP A 68 5.62 -1.15 -11.97
N GLN A 69 5.16 -0.63 -10.82
CA GLN A 69 5.80 -0.88 -9.53
C GLN A 69 5.79 -2.38 -9.19
N THR A 70 4.65 -3.05 -9.40
CA THR A 70 4.55 -4.49 -9.16
C THR A 70 5.48 -5.28 -10.08
N ALA A 71 5.53 -4.92 -11.36
CA ALA A 71 6.42 -5.56 -12.32
C ALA A 71 7.89 -5.36 -11.94
N ALA A 72 8.30 -4.15 -11.55
CA ALA A 72 9.65 -3.84 -11.13
C ALA A 72 10.06 -4.63 -9.87
N LEU A 73 9.21 -4.68 -8.86
CA LEU A 73 9.45 -5.45 -7.63
C LEU A 73 9.55 -6.95 -7.91
N LEU A 74 8.72 -7.50 -8.80
CA LEU A 74 8.76 -8.90 -9.19
C LEU A 74 10.01 -9.24 -10.00
N ALA A 75 10.40 -8.37 -10.94
CA ALA A 75 11.60 -8.54 -11.76
C ALA A 75 12.90 -8.44 -10.96
N ALA A 76 12.91 -7.73 -9.84
CA ALA A 76 14.04 -7.64 -8.94
C ALA A 76 14.26 -8.94 -8.13
N GLN A 77 13.30 -9.88 -8.12
CA GLN A 77 13.44 -11.14 -7.41
C GLN A 77 14.00 -12.23 -8.32
N PRO A 78 14.92 -13.07 -7.85
CA PRO A 78 15.45 -14.18 -8.64
C PRO A 78 14.31 -15.08 -9.17
N PRO A 79 14.21 -15.32 -10.49
CA PRO A 79 13.08 -16.02 -11.09
C PRO A 79 13.00 -17.51 -10.71
N GLU A 80 14.14 -18.10 -10.31
CA GLU A 80 14.24 -19.49 -9.87
C GLU A 80 13.68 -19.76 -8.46
N LEU A 81 13.45 -18.72 -7.68
CA LEU A 81 12.90 -18.89 -6.35
C LEU A 81 11.42 -19.30 -6.38
N PRO A 82 10.96 -20.11 -5.41
CA PRO A 82 9.54 -20.37 -5.20
C PRO A 82 8.73 -19.08 -5.08
N LEU A 83 7.48 -19.09 -5.58
CA LEU A 83 6.62 -17.89 -5.61
C LEU A 83 6.51 -17.19 -4.25
N GLY A 84 6.36 -17.95 -3.16
CA GLY A 84 6.29 -17.38 -1.81
C GLY A 84 7.53 -16.60 -1.42
N GLN A 85 8.72 -17.09 -1.76
CA GLN A 85 9.98 -16.39 -1.50
C GLN A 85 10.13 -15.13 -2.35
N ARG A 86 9.66 -15.17 -3.60
CA ARG A 86 9.65 -13.99 -4.47
C ARG A 86 8.71 -12.90 -3.93
N ILE A 87 7.49 -13.27 -3.51
CA ILE A 87 6.54 -12.30 -2.93
C ILE A 87 7.06 -11.78 -1.59
N ARG A 88 7.66 -12.65 -0.75
CA ARG A 88 8.36 -12.21 0.47
C ARG A 88 9.43 -11.15 0.15
N GLY A 89 10.29 -11.44 -0.82
CA GLY A 89 11.33 -10.51 -1.26
C GLY A 89 10.77 -9.18 -1.76
N MET A 90 9.67 -9.20 -2.53
CA MET A 90 8.95 -8.00 -2.95
C MET A 90 8.46 -7.16 -1.76
N CYS A 91 7.83 -7.80 -0.77
CA CYS A 91 7.30 -7.13 0.42
C CYS A 91 8.43 -6.49 1.25
N VAL A 92 9.49 -7.25 1.51
CA VAL A 92 10.68 -6.77 2.22
C VAL A 92 11.35 -5.61 1.46
N GLN A 93 11.51 -5.72 0.15
CA GLN A 93 12.08 -4.65 -0.68
C GLN A 93 11.21 -3.38 -0.64
N ALA A 94 9.89 -3.53 -0.73
CA ALA A 94 8.96 -2.40 -0.69
C ALA A 94 9.08 -1.60 0.62
N VAL A 95 9.17 -2.28 1.77
CA VAL A 95 9.34 -1.59 3.05
C VAL A 95 10.75 -1.09 3.28
N SER A 96 11.78 -1.78 2.78
CA SER A 96 13.17 -1.36 2.92
C SER A 96 13.47 -0.04 2.20
N THR A 97 12.77 0.26 1.10
CA THR A 97 12.90 1.54 0.40
C THR A 97 12.30 2.71 1.17
N VAL A 98 11.37 2.43 2.07
CA VAL A 98 10.67 3.43 2.90
C VAL A 98 11.31 3.58 4.27
N ALA A 99 11.80 2.47 4.87
CA ALA A 99 12.38 2.45 6.20
C ALA A 99 13.56 3.42 6.34
N GLY A 100 13.49 4.30 7.32
CA GLY A 100 14.50 5.35 7.58
C GLY A 100 14.43 6.55 6.62
N SER A 101 13.50 6.59 5.67
CA SER A 101 13.26 7.72 4.78
C SER A 101 12.20 8.68 5.35
N GLU A 102 12.08 9.87 4.76
CA GLU A 102 10.99 10.82 5.08
C GLU A 102 9.58 10.23 4.82
N TYR A 103 9.49 9.26 3.92
CA TYR A 103 8.22 8.58 3.59
C TYR A 103 7.76 7.61 4.67
N GLU A 104 8.63 7.16 5.57
CA GLU A 104 8.25 6.25 6.68
C GLU A 104 7.21 6.90 7.59
N ALA A 105 7.38 8.19 7.92
CA ALA A 105 6.41 8.94 8.73
C ALA A 105 5.04 9.06 8.04
N VAL A 106 5.03 9.26 6.72
CA VAL A 106 3.80 9.33 5.92
C VAL A 106 3.10 7.97 5.92
N LEU A 107 3.86 6.89 5.74
CA LEU A 107 3.33 5.53 5.77
C LEU A 107 2.78 5.18 7.16
N ALA A 108 3.51 5.55 8.23
CA ALA A 108 3.08 5.35 9.61
C ALA A 108 1.75 6.04 9.89
N ALA A 109 1.63 7.32 9.52
CA ALA A 109 0.40 8.08 9.70
C ALA A 109 -0.80 7.42 9.01
N ARG A 110 -0.64 6.93 7.77
CA ARG A 110 -1.70 6.21 7.05
C ARG A 110 -2.10 4.92 7.75
N TRP A 111 -1.13 4.08 8.10
CA TRP A 111 -1.42 2.79 8.72
C TRP A 111 -1.95 2.90 10.14
N GLN A 112 -1.61 3.97 10.88
CA GLN A 112 -2.24 4.28 12.16
C GLN A 112 -3.75 4.58 12.01
N VAL A 113 -4.16 5.29 10.94
CA VAL A 113 -5.59 5.48 10.62
C VAL A 113 -6.25 4.14 10.30
N VAL A 114 -5.59 3.27 9.50
CA VAL A 114 -6.10 1.93 9.18
C VAL A 114 -6.23 1.09 10.45
N ALA A 115 -5.20 1.09 11.31
CA ALA A 115 -5.17 0.34 12.57
C ALA A 115 -6.26 0.79 13.56
N ALA A 116 -6.54 2.10 13.62
CA ALA A 116 -7.54 2.68 14.51
C ALA A 116 -8.99 2.51 14.02
N THR A 117 -9.22 2.15 12.73
CA THR A 117 -10.53 2.14 12.10
C THR A 117 -10.94 0.71 11.72
N PRO A 118 -11.89 0.05 12.44
CA PRO A 118 -12.29 -1.35 12.15
C PRO A 118 -12.76 -1.57 10.71
N ALA A 119 -13.50 -0.62 10.13
CA ALA A 119 -13.97 -0.68 8.75
C ALA A 119 -12.80 -0.71 7.75
N LEU A 120 -11.72 0.06 8.00
CA LEU A 120 -10.52 0.06 7.14
C LEU A 120 -9.70 -1.21 7.31
N ARG A 121 -9.60 -1.78 8.51
CA ARG A 121 -8.98 -3.11 8.70
C ARG A 121 -9.69 -4.18 7.87
N HIS A 122 -11.01 -4.14 7.81
CA HIS A 122 -11.78 -5.05 6.96
C HIS A 122 -11.56 -4.79 5.46
N ARG A 123 -11.53 -3.52 5.06
CA ARG A 123 -11.24 -3.12 3.67
C ARG A 123 -9.82 -3.50 3.23
N ALA A 124 -8.84 -3.55 4.14
CA ALA A 124 -7.48 -3.96 3.81
C ALA A 124 -7.45 -5.33 3.11
N ALA A 125 -8.31 -6.28 3.50
CA ALA A 125 -8.42 -7.58 2.84
C ALA A 125 -8.88 -7.51 1.36
N GLU A 126 -9.64 -6.48 0.97
CA GLU A 126 -9.99 -6.24 -0.45
C GLU A 126 -8.76 -5.76 -1.23
N PHE A 127 -7.97 -4.87 -0.63
CA PHE A 127 -6.72 -4.37 -1.21
C PHE A 127 -5.66 -5.48 -1.32
N GLU A 128 -5.56 -6.36 -0.33
CA GLU A 128 -4.72 -7.57 -0.39
C GLU A 128 -5.06 -8.44 -1.60
N ARG A 129 -6.35 -8.75 -1.78
CA ARG A 129 -6.81 -9.56 -2.92
C ARG A 129 -6.55 -8.88 -4.26
N ALA A 130 -6.77 -7.57 -4.34
CA ALA A 130 -6.48 -6.82 -5.56
C ALA A 130 -4.97 -6.79 -5.87
N THR A 131 -4.12 -6.60 -4.86
CA THR A 131 -2.66 -6.67 -4.99
C THR A 131 -2.21 -8.07 -5.39
N ALA A 132 -2.76 -9.14 -4.78
CA ALA A 132 -2.49 -10.51 -5.16
C ALA A 132 -2.83 -10.77 -6.64
N GLY A 133 -4.00 -10.31 -7.09
CA GLY A 133 -4.40 -10.40 -8.50
C GLY A 133 -3.41 -9.71 -9.44
N LEU A 134 -2.93 -8.53 -9.06
CA LEU A 134 -1.94 -7.78 -9.84
C LEU A 134 -0.59 -8.51 -9.92
N VAL A 135 -0.09 -9.03 -8.79
CA VAL A 135 1.16 -9.82 -8.72
C VAL A 135 1.04 -11.06 -9.61
N LEU A 136 -0.08 -11.79 -9.51
CA LEU A 136 -0.31 -13.02 -10.30
C LEU A 136 -0.45 -12.73 -11.79
N ALA A 137 -1.10 -11.63 -12.17
CA ALA A 137 -1.17 -11.20 -13.57
C ALA A 137 0.24 -10.91 -14.12
N LYS A 138 1.06 -10.17 -13.39
CA LYS A 138 2.44 -9.89 -13.78
C LYS A 138 3.32 -11.14 -13.80
N LEU A 139 3.11 -12.08 -12.91
CA LEU A 139 3.77 -13.39 -12.95
C LEU A 139 3.42 -14.16 -14.22
N ALA A 140 2.13 -14.23 -14.59
CA ALA A 140 1.67 -14.92 -15.78
C ALA A 140 2.24 -14.28 -17.06
N GLU A 141 2.24 -12.94 -17.15
CA GLU A 141 2.87 -12.20 -18.25
C GLU A 141 4.37 -12.52 -18.38
N ALA A 142 5.10 -12.52 -17.25
CA ALA A 142 6.55 -12.75 -17.25
C ALA A 142 6.95 -14.20 -17.56
N THR A 143 6.12 -15.19 -17.20
CA THR A 143 6.45 -16.62 -17.31
C THR A 143 5.77 -17.33 -18.48
N GLY A 144 4.73 -16.74 -19.08
CA GLY A 144 3.84 -17.39 -20.04
C GLY A 144 3.03 -18.56 -19.45
N ARG A 145 3.09 -18.79 -18.14
CA ARG A 145 2.40 -19.89 -17.46
C ARG A 145 1.07 -19.39 -16.87
N PRO A 146 -0.03 -20.15 -17.02
CA PRO A 146 -1.29 -19.80 -16.37
C PRO A 146 -1.17 -19.88 -14.84
N VAL A 147 -1.88 -18.99 -14.15
CA VAL A 147 -1.98 -18.97 -12.70
C VAL A 147 -2.79 -20.18 -12.23
N GLY A 148 -2.22 -20.94 -11.29
CA GLY A 148 -2.89 -22.09 -10.67
C GLY A 148 -3.45 -21.78 -9.27
N PRO A 149 -4.27 -22.67 -8.71
CA PRO A 149 -4.85 -22.50 -7.36
C PRO A 149 -3.78 -22.30 -6.28
N THR A 150 -2.66 -23.00 -6.36
CA THR A 150 -1.53 -22.87 -5.42
C THR A 150 -0.94 -21.46 -5.46
N ASP A 151 -0.80 -20.88 -6.65
CA ASP A 151 -0.26 -19.52 -6.79
C ASP A 151 -1.19 -18.50 -6.09
N VAL A 152 -2.50 -18.68 -6.22
CA VAL A 152 -3.51 -17.82 -5.57
C VAL A 152 -3.42 -17.88 -4.06
N VAL A 153 -3.32 -19.10 -3.50
CA VAL A 153 -3.21 -19.32 -2.04
C VAL A 153 -1.91 -18.71 -1.52
N VAL A 154 -0.78 -18.96 -2.18
CA VAL A 154 0.52 -18.46 -1.76
C VAL A 154 0.56 -16.93 -1.81
N ALA A 155 0.08 -16.32 -2.89
CA ALA A 155 0.05 -14.86 -3.00
C ALA A 155 -0.85 -14.22 -1.94
N GLY A 156 -2.04 -14.79 -1.71
CA GLY A 156 -2.96 -14.32 -0.68
C GLY A 156 -2.34 -14.41 0.72
N ALA A 157 -1.75 -15.55 1.07
CA ALA A 157 -1.12 -15.74 2.37
C ALA A 157 0.05 -14.76 2.63
N CYS A 158 0.94 -14.58 1.64
CA CYS A 158 2.07 -13.63 1.77
C CYS A 158 1.59 -12.19 1.94
N LEU A 159 0.59 -11.75 1.17
CA LEU A 159 0.10 -10.37 1.27
C LEU A 159 -0.71 -10.15 2.55
N SER A 160 -1.44 -11.15 3.03
CA SER A 160 -2.10 -11.06 4.33
C SER A 160 -1.08 -10.95 5.47
N ALA A 161 -0.01 -11.75 5.46
CA ALA A 161 1.09 -11.60 6.41
C ALA A 161 1.76 -10.21 6.34
N TYR A 162 1.97 -9.70 5.12
CA TYR A 162 2.49 -8.34 4.91
C TYR A 162 1.60 -7.28 5.57
N THR A 163 0.28 -7.34 5.36
CA THR A 163 -0.69 -6.43 5.99
C THR A 163 -0.66 -6.55 7.51
N VAL A 164 -0.57 -7.78 8.06
CA VAL A 164 -0.42 -7.99 9.51
C VAL A 164 0.85 -7.32 10.03
N GLY A 165 1.97 -7.44 9.33
CA GLY A 165 3.22 -6.75 9.70
C GLY A 165 3.08 -5.23 9.75
N LEU A 166 2.41 -4.63 8.76
CA LEU A 166 2.14 -3.19 8.73
C LEU A 166 1.21 -2.75 9.87
N LEU A 167 0.21 -3.56 10.23
CA LEU A 167 -0.66 -3.29 11.37
C LEU A 167 0.07 -3.39 12.70
N LEU A 168 0.90 -4.43 12.89
CA LEU A 168 1.73 -4.58 14.09
C LEU A 168 2.67 -3.39 14.28
N TRP A 169 3.27 -2.92 13.19
CA TRP A 169 4.12 -1.72 13.22
C TRP A 169 3.32 -0.46 13.58
N ALA A 170 2.18 -0.24 12.94
CA ALA A 170 1.33 0.92 13.20
C ALA A 170 0.80 0.94 14.64
N ASP A 171 0.36 -0.22 15.16
CA ASP A 171 -0.12 -0.38 16.54
C ASP A 171 1.01 -0.14 17.58
N SER A 172 2.28 -0.37 17.20
CA SER A 172 3.44 -0.13 18.08
C SER A 172 3.74 1.36 18.31
N ARG A 173 3.15 2.25 17.53
CA ARG A 173 3.33 3.72 17.63
C ARG A 173 4.80 4.17 17.68
N GLY A 174 5.66 3.50 16.91
CA GLY A 174 7.09 3.82 16.81
C GLY A 174 8.00 3.06 17.78
N GLU A 175 7.46 2.16 18.62
CA GLU A 175 8.27 1.31 19.51
C GLU A 175 9.01 0.19 18.74
N ARG A 176 8.50 -0.19 17.57
CA ARG A 176 9.06 -1.25 16.71
C ARG A 176 9.43 -0.72 15.34
N LYS A 177 10.40 -1.36 14.70
CA LYS A 177 10.79 -1.00 13.33
C LYS A 177 9.88 -1.66 12.31
N LEU A 178 9.58 -0.91 11.24
CA LEU A 178 8.74 -1.36 10.14
C LEU A 178 9.20 -2.71 9.56
N LEU A 179 10.48 -2.81 9.22
CA LEU A 179 11.05 -4.01 8.61
C LEU A 179 10.93 -5.22 9.55
N GLU A 180 11.23 -5.08 10.84
CA GLU A 180 11.15 -6.15 11.83
C GLU A 180 9.73 -6.71 11.95
N CYS A 181 8.71 -5.84 11.97
CA CYS A 181 7.32 -6.28 12.06
C CYS A 181 6.85 -7.03 10.80
N VAL A 182 7.30 -6.57 9.62
CA VAL A 182 6.95 -7.22 8.35
C VAL A 182 7.65 -8.57 8.20
N GLU A 183 8.94 -8.65 8.55
CA GLU A 183 9.70 -9.90 8.49
C GLU A 183 9.13 -10.94 9.47
N GLU A 184 8.82 -10.56 10.72
CA GLU A 184 8.20 -11.42 11.73
C GLU A 184 6.88 -12.03 11.22
N ALA A 185 6.01 -11.19 10.64
CA ALA A 185 4.73 -11.65 10.12
C ALA A 185 4.89 -12.61 8.92
N LEU A 186 5.86 -12.34 8.03
CA LEU A 186 6.17 -13.21 6.89
C LEU A 186 6.84 -14.50 7.32
N ASP A 187 7.68 -14.50 8.37
CA ASP A 187 8.35 -15.67 8.92
C ASP A 187 7.35 -16.66 9.55
N ALA A 188 6.25 -16.17 10.10
CA ALA A 188 5.18 -16.99 10.63
C ALA A 188 4.58 -17.97 9.58
N LEU A 189 4.61 -17.61 8.29
CA LEU A 189 4.15 -18.51 7.21
C LEU A 189 5.07 -19.72 6.97
N GLY A 190 6.35 -19.63 7.33
CA GLY A 190 7.32 -20.70 7.18
C GLY A 190 7.46 -21.61 8.42
N SER A 191 6.77 -21.25 9.53
CA SER A 191 6.85 -21.92 10.83
C SER A 191 5.72 -22.92 11.06
N THR A 192 4.83 -23.09 10.06
CA THR A 192 3.71 -24.04 10.02
C THR A 192 4.00 -25.14 9.02
#